data_87e02a91ba0fda95965ca3863730a928
#
_entry.id   87e02a91ba0fda95965ca3863730a928
#
_cell.length_a   1.000
_cell.length_b   1.000
_cell.length_c   1.000
_cell.angle_alpha   90.00
_cell.angle_beta   90.00
_cell.angle_gamma   90.00
#
_symmetry.space_group_name_H-M   'P 1'
#
loop_
_entity.id
_entity.type
_entity.pdbx_description
1 polymer ?
#
loop_
_entity_poly.entity_id
_entity_poly.type
_entity_poly.pdbx_seq_one_letter_code
_entity_poly.pdbx_strand_id
1 'polypeptide(L)'
;MDCKLALKVNDKDNVATIFANDIKDGTEVDVRDKSGQGEKVHVKGDIPFGHKIAIQDIKKGELIIKYGEEIGIATDDIAKGEYVHVHNLDSMRGRGDW
;
A
#
# COMPACT_ATOMS: atom_id res chain seq x y z
N MET A 1 11.37 20.29 -6.70
CA MET A 1 10.25 19.73 -5.97
C MET A 1 10.18 18.25 -6.19
N ASP A 2 10.48 17.51 -5.18
CA ASP A 2 10.55 16.06 -5.34
C ASP A 2 9.16 15.45 -5.17
N CYS A 3 8.65 14.85 -6.23
CA CYS A 3 7.43 14.08 -6.14
C CYS A 3 7.77 12.72 -5.57
N LYS A 4 7.21 12.39 -4.43
CA LYS A 4 7.35 11.08 -3.85
C LYS A 4 6.37 10.15 -4.56
N LEU A 5 6.89 9.12 -5.21
CA LEU A 5 6.11 8.27 -6.10
C LEU A 5 5.73 6.95 -5.46
N ALA A 6 4.50 6.54 -5.69
CA ALA A 6 4.04 5.18 -5.41
C ALA A 6 3.30 4.67 -6.64
N LEU A 7 3.43 3.39 -6.94
CA LEU A 7 2.82 2.80 -8.13
C LEU A 7 1.74 1.81 -7.76
N LYS A 8 0.57 2.01 -8.37
CA LYS A 8 -0.55 1.08 -8.37
C LYS A 8 -0.58 0.42 -9.74
N VAL A 9 -0.50 -0.89 -9.80
CA VAL A 9 -0.33 -1.60 -11.06
C VAL A 9 -1.65 -2.03 -11.68
N ASN A 10 -2.63 -2.39 -10.86
CA ASN A 10 -3.91 -2.91 -11.31
C ASN A 10 -5.03 -2.12 -10.69
N ASP A 11 -6.16 -1.96 -11.41
CA ASP A 11 -7.30 -1.21 -10.90
C ASP A 11 -7.87 -1.79 -9.60
N LYS A 12 -7.69 -3.08 -9.39
CA LYS A 12 -8.20 -3.75 -8.19
C LYS A 12 -7.28 -3.58 -6.97
N ASP A 13 -6.09 -3.05 -7.16
CA ASP A 13 -5.12 -2.92 -6.07
C ASP A 13 -5.64 -1.95 -5.01
N ASN A 14 -5.52 -2.35 -3.75
CA ASN A 14 -5.80 -1.45 -2.63
C ASN A 14 -4.53 -1.02 -1.89
N VAL A 15 -3.38 -1.41 -2.42
CA VAL A 15 -2.08 -0.93 -1.96
C VAL A 15 -1.26 -0.52 -3.17
N ALA A 16 -0.28 0.36 -2.92
CA ALA A 16 0.68 0.77 -3.94
C ALA A 16 2.08 0.58 -3.38
N THR A 17 3.06 0.44 -4.27
CA THR A 17 4.45 0.26 -3.88
C THR A 17 5.15 1.60 -3.87
N ILE A 18 5.85 1.91 -2.79
CA ILE A 18 6.60 3.16 -2.63
C ILE A 18 7.91 3.07 -3.41
N PHE A 19 8.14 4.06 -4.27
CA PHE A 19 9.39 4.21 -5.01
C PHE A 19 10.05 5.53 -4.68
N ALA A 20 10.20 5.80 -3.38
CA ALA A 20 10.84 7.02 -2.92
C ALA A 20 11.45 6.76 -1.56
N ASN A 21 12.49 7.54 -1.25
CA ASN A 21 13.14 7.49 0.06
C ASN A 21 12.52 8.54 0.98
N ASP A 22 12.75 8.39 2.28
CA ASP A 22 12.39 9.38 3.29
C ASP A 22 10.88 9.66 3.33
N ILE A 23 10.10 8.60 3.19
CA ILE A 23 8.65 8.71 3.34
C ILE A 23 8.34 8.68 4.83
N LYS A 24 8.00 9.83 5.37
CA LYS A 24 7.72 10.04 6.78
C LYS A 24 6.24 10.34 6.98
N ASP A 25 5.81 10.24 8.22
CA ASP A 25 4.46 10.62 8.59
C ASP A 25 4.13 12.02 8.08
N GLY A 26 3.00 12.15 7.39
CA GLY A 26 2.57 13.43 6.82
C GLY A 26 3.09 13.72 5.43
N THR A 27 3.98 12.90 4.89
CA THR A 27 4.47 13.07 3.53
C THR A 27 3.33 12.84 2.54
N GLU A 28 3.24 13.69 1.52
CA GLU A 28 2.29 13.48 0.44
C GLU A 28 2.96 12.67 -0.66
N VAL A 29 2.38 11.54 -1.01
CA VAL A 29 2.89 10.72 -2.11
C VAL A 29 1.93 10.79 -3.28
N ASP A 30 2.49 10.72 -4.48
CA ASP A 30 1.75 10.73 -5.73
C ASP A 30 1.59 9.27 -6.17
N VAL A 31 0.37 8.75 -6.03
CA VAL A 31 0.07 7.37 -6.42
C VAL A 31 -0.36 7.38 -7.88
N ARG A 32 0.39 6.68 -8.72
CA ARG A 32 0.14 6.63 -10.15
C ARG A 32 -0.21 5.21 -10.58
N ASP A 33 -1.13 5.10 -11.54
CA ASP A 33 -1.47 3.81 -12.15
C ASP A 33 -0.83 3.71 -13.54
N LYS A 34 -1.09 2.61 -14.24
CA LYS A 34 -0.52 2.37 -15.57
C LYS A 34 -0.97 3.38 -16.62
N SER A 35 -2.14 3.96 -16.43
CA SER A 35 -2.67 4.95 -17.39
C SER A 35 -2.09 6.33 -17.17
N GLY A 36 -1.30 6.51 -16.12
CA GLY A 36 -0.75 7.80 -15.76
C GLY A 36 -1.65 8.62 -14.87
N GLN A 37 -2.82 8.11 -14.54
CA GLN A 37 -3.71 8.76 -13.59
C GLN A 37 -3.19 8.56 -12.19
N GLY A 38 -3.40 9.55 -11.35
CA GLY A 38 -2.89 9.46 -10.00
C GLY A 38 -3.72 10.24 -9.02
N GLU A 39 -3.44 9.99 -7.77
CA GLU A 39 -4.00 10.76 -6.67
C GLU A 39 -2.94 10.96 -5.63
N LYS A 40 -3.14 11.97 -4.80
CA LYS A 40 -2.21 12.25 -3.72
C LYS A 40 -2.73 11.64 -2.44
N VAL A 41 -1.85 10.95 -1.74
CA VAL A 41 -2.18 10.28 -0.49
C VAL A 41 -1.23 10.79 0.59
N HIS A 42 -1.77 11.19 1.73
CA HIS A 42 -0.96 11.60 2.87
C HIS A 42 -0.59 10.37 3.68
N VAL A 43 0.69 10.19 3.87
CA VAL A 43 1.25 9.03 4.58
C VAL A 43 0.99 9.17 6.07
N LYS A 44 0.60 8.07 6.68
CA LYS A 44 0.44 7.97 8.14
C LYS A 44 1.50 7.01 8.66
N GLY A 45 2.55 7.56 9.23
CA GLY A 45 3.71 6.81 9.68
C GLY A 45 4.79 6.73 8.63
N ASP A 46 5.94 6.23 8.99
CA ASP A 46 7.08 6.12 8.09
C ASP A 46 7.00 4.86 7.25
N ILE A 47 7.31 4.97 5.95
CA ILE A 47 7.26 3.81 5.04
C ILE A 47 8.60 3.68 4.32
N PRO A 48 9.30 2.57 4.47
CA PRO A 48 10.57 2.36 3.77
C PRO A 48 10.38 2.18 2.26
N PHE A 49 11.42 2.48 1.51
CA PHE A 49 11.45 2.27 0.06
C PHE A 49 11.08 0.83 -0.27
N GLY A 50 10.24 0.67 -1.27
CA GLY A 50 9.85 -0.66 -1.77
C GLY A 50 8.72 -1.31 -1.00
N HIS A 51 8.27 -0.69 0.09
CA HIS A 51 7.17 -1.24 0.87
C HIS A 51 5.83 -0.68 0.39
N LYS A 52 4.74 -1.20 0.97
CA LYS A 52 3.39 -0.91 0.50
C LYS A 52 2.72 0.16 1.33
N ILE A 53 1.94 1.00 0.66
CA ILE A 53 1.07 1.99 1.30
C ILE A 53 -0.38 1.65 0.94
N ALA A 54 -1.27 1.74 1.91
CA ALA A 54 -2.70 1.58 1.66
C ALA A 54 -3.22 2.79 0.88
N ILE A 55 -3.91 2.54 -0.23
CA ILE A 55 -4.45 3.62 -1.06
C ILE A 55 -5.95 3.78 -0.86
N GLN A 56 -6.52 3.03 0.05
CA GLN A 56 -7.90 3.18 0.52
C GLN A 56 -7.99 2.55 1.90
N ASP A 57 -9.10 2.80 2.60
CA ASP A 57 -9.34 2.17 3.89
C ASP A 57 -9.57 0.68 3.67
N ILE A 58 -8.90 -0.15 4.47
CA ILE A 58 -9.01 -1.59 4.41
C ILE A 58 -9.43 -2.08 5.78
N LYS A 59 -10.53 -2.82 5.85
CA LYS A 59 -11.03 -3.32 7.12
C LYS A 59 -10.38 -4.64 7.48
N LYS A 60 -10.26 -4.90 8.78
CA LYS A 60 -9.78 -6.18 9.28
C LYS A 60 -10.57 -7.31 8.62
N GLY A 61 -9.84 -8.29 8.08
CA GLY A 61 -10.44 -9.43 7.38
C GLY A 61 -10.60 -9.24 5.88
N GLU A 62 -10.40 -8.01 5.38
CA GLU A 62 -10.46 -7.79 3.95
C GLU A 62 -9.16 -8.21 3.28
N LEU A 63 -9.25 -8.55 2.00
CA LEU A 63 -8.09 -8.99 1.24
C LEU A 63 -7.20 -7.82 0.85
N ILE A 64 -5.89 -8.03 0.92
CA ILE A 64 -4.92 -7.09 0.40
C ILE A 64 -4.62 -7.51 -1.04
N ILE A 65 -4.80 -6.58 -1.97
CA ILE A 65 -4.66 -6.86 -3.40
C ILE A 65 -3.52 -6.02 -3.97
N LYS A 66 -2.57 -6.70 -4.59
CA LYS A 66 -1.43 -6.07 -5.24
C LYS A 66 -1.18 -6.76 -6.57
N TYR A 67 -0.97 -5.99 -7.62
CA TYR A 67 -0.81 -6.50 -8.99
C TYR A 67 -2.02 -7.33 -9.43
N GLY A 68 -3.20 -6.98 -8.92
CA GLY A 68 -4.43 -7.70 -9.22
C GLY A 68 -4.57 -9.03 -8.50
N GLU A 69 -3.64 -9.37 -7.60
CA GLU A 69 -3.64 -10.63 -6.89
C GLU A 69 -3.84 -10.43 -5.40
N GLU A 70 -4.49 -11.38 -4.77
CA GLU A 70 -4.70 -11.41 -3.33
C GLU A 70 -3.39 -11.87 -2.68
N ILE A 71 -2.74 -10.97 -1.97
CA ILE A 71 -1.45 -11.29 -1.35
C ILE A 71 -1.56 -11.54 0.14
N GLY A 72 -2.67 -11.23 0.75
CA GLY A 72 -2.86 -11.43 2.17
C GLY A 72 -4.19 -10.93 2.65
N ILE A 73 -4.36 -10.97 3.96
CA ILE A 73 -5.58 -10.54 4.65
C ILE A 73 -5.18 -9.51 5.69
N ALA A 74 -5.94 -8.42 5.79
CA ALA A 74 -5.70 -7.42 6.82
C ALA A 74 -6.00 -8.00 8.20
N THR A 75 -5.05 -7.86 9.11
CA THR A 75 -5.21 -8.35 10.48
C THR A 75 -5.74 -7.27 11.42
N ASP A 76 -5.75 -6.02 10.94
CA ASP A 76 -6.30 -4.87 11.65
C ASP A 76 -6.95 -3.96 10.63
N ASP A 77 -7.73 -2.99 11.10
CA ASP A 77 -8.20 -1.92 10.23
C ASP A 77 -7.01 -1.09 9.79
N ILE A 78 -6.91 -0.84 8.50
CA ILE A 78 -5.82 -0.07 7.90
C ILE A 78 -6.43 1.16 7.26
N ALA A 79 -5.98 2.34 7.67
CA ALA A 79 -6.45 3.57 7.06
C ALA A 79 -5.65 3.90 5.81
N LYS A 80 -6.31 4.59 4.87
CA LYS A 80 -5.63 5.11 3.69
C LYS A 80 -4.39 5.91 4.10
N GLY A 81 -3.26 5.59 3.51
CA GLY A 81 -1.99 6.23 3.82
C GLY A 81 -1.11 5.47 4.80
N GLU A 82 -1.62 4.41 5.40
CA GLU A 82 -0.84 3.64 6.36
C GLU A 82 0.10 2.65 5.68
N TYR A 83 1.18 2.33 6.37
CA TYR A 83 2.14 1.34 5.95
C TYR A 83 1.51 -0.06 6.09
N VAL A 84 1.56 -0.82 5.02
CA VAL A 84 1.03 -2.19 5.00
C VAL A 84 2.20 -3.17 4.99
N HIS A 85 2.30 -3.99 6.04
CA HIS A 85 3.38 -4.96 6.17
C HIS A 85 2.93 -6.04 7.16
N VAL A 86 3.83 -6.90 7.58
CA VAL A 86 3.49 -8.06 8.43
C VAL A 86 2.81 -7.70 9.74
N HIS A 87 2.94 -6.44 10.19
CA HIS A 87 2.29 -6.02 11.43
C HIS A 87 0.77 -5.89 11.29
N ASN A 88 0.26 -5.69 10.07
CA ASN A 88 -1.18 -5.54 9.82
C ASN A 88 -1.67 -6.37 8.62
N LEU A 89 -0.83 -7.26 8.12
CA LEU A 89 -1.14 -8.13 6.99
C LEU A 89 -0.66 -9.54 7.30
N ASP A 90 -1.57 -10.50 7.13
CA ASP A 90 -1.21 -11.92 7.21
C ASP A 90 -1.05 -12.42 5.78
N SER A 91 0.19 -12.72 5.41
CA SER A 91 0.51 -13.12 4.04
C SER A 91 -0.13 -14.46 3.70
N MET A 92 -0.77 -14.52 2.56
CA MET A 92 -1.35 -15.79 2.09
C MET A 92 -0.26 -16.80 1.80
N ARG A 93 0.90 -16.34 1.39
CA ARG A 93 2.03 -17.23 1.10
C ARG A 93 2.73 -17.72 2.35
N GLY A 94 2.55 -17.04 3.47
CA GLY A 94 3.15 -17.41 4.73
C GLY A 94 2.35 -18.44 5.51
N ARG A 95 1.23 -18.86 5.01
CA ARG A 95 0.38 -19.84 5.67
C ARG A 95 0.79 -21.22 5.16
N GLY A 96 1.28 -22.03 6.01
CA GLY A 96 1.93 -23.30 5.63
C GLY A 96 1.11 -24.25 4.77
N ASP A 97 -0.12 -23.95 4.50
CA ASP A 97 -1.02 -24.77 3.68
C ASP A 97 -1.12 -24.31 2.21
N TRP A 98 -0.27 -23.41 1.81
CA TRP A 98 -0.24 -22.93 0.43
C TRP A 98 0.73 -23.69 -0.46
#